data_5dc3554d21175f2886540b2fa0168ad2
#
_entry.id   5dc3554d21175f2886540b2fa0168ad2
#
_cell.length_a   1.000
_cell.length_b   1.000
_cell.length_c   1.000
_cell.angle_alpha   90.00
_cell.angle_beta   90.00
_cell.angle_gamma   90.00
#
_symmetry.space_group_name_H-M   'P 1'
#
loop_
_entity.id
_entity.type
_entity.pdbx_description
1 polymer ?
#
loop_
_entity_poly.entity_id
_entity_poly.type
_entity_poly.pdbx_seq_one_letter_code
_entity_poly.pdbx_strand_id
1 'polypeptide(L)'
;MTAAACATPNAQAVGLRPTRWDRVTADGCRLTVHYTATGLAACHTLGRVDVKETPRTVTVTLHVGKLPKADCSGPQPQLAAPTTTVVTLKEPVGTRQVRDGATA
;
A
#
# COMPACT_ATOMS: atom_id res chain seq x y z
N MET A 1 16.80 0.66 -15.14
CA MET A 1 15.93 0.27 -14.04
C MET A 1 14.92 1.39 -13.80
N THR A 2 13.64 1.08 -13.90
CA THR A 2 12.60 2.08 -13.70
C THR A 2 12.34 2.25 -12.20
N ALA A 3 12.40 3.47 -11.71
CA ALA A 3 12.07 3.74 -10.32
C ALA A 3 10.55 3.56 -10.10
N ALA A 4 10.18 2.98 -8.98
CA ALA A 4 8.78 2.88 -8.61
C ALA A 4 8.26 4.27 -8.22
N ALA A 5 7.00 4.56 -8.56
CA ALA A 5 6.36 5.78 -8.12
C ALA A 5 6.14 5.73 -6.60
N CYS A 6 6.28 6.87 -5.94
CA CYS A 6 5.98 7.00 -4.52
C CYS A 6 4.54 7.45 -4.34
N ALA A 7 3.81 6.74 -3.49
CA ALA A 7 2.42 7.07 -3.18
C ALA A 7 2.30 7.52 -1.73
N THR A 8 1.50 8.55 -1.52
CA THR A 8 1.14 9.03 -0.19
C THR A 8 -0.35 8.74 0.02
N PRO A 9 -0.77 8.26 1.20
CA PRO A 9 -2.19 8.03 1.44
C PRO A 9 -3.00 9.30 1.21
N ASN A 10 -4.11 9.16 0.50
CA ASN A 10 -5.04 10.25 0.19
C ASN A 10 -6.31 10.07 1.00
N ALA A 11 -6.51 10.95 1.97
CA ALA A 11 -7.65 10.87 2.88
C ALA A 11 -9.00 11.06 2.17
N GLN A 12 -9.00 11.56 0.94
CA GLN A 12 -10.24 11.74 0.18
C GLN A 12 -10.68 10.46 -0.55
N ALA A 13 -9.83 9.45 -0.64
CA ALA A 13 -10.21 8.20 -1.30
C ALA A 13 -11.37 7.53 -0.57
N VAL A 14 -12.28 6.94 -1.34
CA VAL A 14 -13.49 6.30 -0.84
C VAL A 14 -13.58 4.86 -1.34
N GLY A 15 -14.44 4.06 -0.69
CA GLY A 15 -14.60 2.66 -1.06
C GLY A 15 -13.35 1.84 -0.80
N LEU A 16 -12.65 2.14 0.29
CA LEU A 16 -11.37 1.50 0.59
C LEU A 16 -11.54 0.01 0.86
N ARG A 17 -10.62 -0.78 0.29
CA ARG A 17 -10.55 -2.22 0.50
C ARG A 17 -9.13 -2.62 0.82
N PRO A 18 -8.93 -3.62 1.71
CA PRO A 18 -7.60 -4.17 1.93
C PRO A 18 -7.04 -4.71 0.62
N THR A 19 -5.81 -4.33 0.32
CA THR A 19 -5.15 -4.67 -0.94
C THR A 19 -3.79 -5.28 -0.65
N ARG A 20 -3.47 -6.37 -1.33
CA ARG A 20 -2.19 -7.05 -1.16
C ARG A 20 -1.04 -6.19 -1.65
N TRP A 21 0.08 -6.30 -0.96
CA TRP A 21 1.34 -5.76 -1.44
C TRP A 21 2.26 -6.91 -1.85
N ASP A 22 3.32 -6.57 -2.61
CA ASP A 22 4.20 -7.58 -3.21
C ASP A 22 5.35 -7.95 -2.28
N ARG A 23 6.00 -6.94 -1.70
CA ARG A 23 7.12 -7.13 -0.80
C ARG A 23 7.37 -5.86 0.00
N VAL A 24 8.20 -5.99 1.03
CA VAL A 24 8.67 -4.84 1.81
C VAL A 24 10.18 -4.87 1.88
N THR A 25 10.76 -3.69 1.98
CA THR A 25 12.17 -3.53 2.33
C THR A 25 12.25 -2.68 3.59
N ALA A 26 13.14 -3.06 4.50
CA ALA A 26 13.26 -2.39 5.79
C ALA A 26 14.62 -1.72 5.92
N ASP A 27 14.62 -0.51 6.45
CA ASP A 27 15.84 0.22 6.80
C ASP A 27 15.59 0.87 8.17
N GLY A 28 16.02 0.18 9.23
CA GLY A 28 15.74 0.61 10.59
C GLY A 28 14.26 0.63 10.88
N CYS A 29 13.72 1.79 11.19
CA CYS A 29 12.30 1.97 11.47
C CYS A 29 11.48 2.32 10.22
N ARG A 30 12.11 2.41 9.05
CA ARG A 30 11.43 2.77 7.82
C ARG A 30 11.14 1.51 7.01
N LEU A 31 9.87 1.32 6.68
CA LEU A 31 9.43 0.26 5.79
C LEU A 31 9.02 0.87 4.45
N THR A 32 9.59 0.35 3.37
CA THR A 32 9.12 0.66 2.03
C THR A 32 8.26 -0.51 1.55
N VAL A 33 6.98 -0.27 1.35
CA VAL A 33 6.02 -1.28 0.91
C VAL A 33 5.87 -1.17 -0.60
N HIS A 34 6.14 -2.27 -1.30
CA HIS A 34 6.07 -2.35 -2.75
C HIS A 34 4.78 -3.04 -3.15
N TYR A 35 3.99 -2.39 -4.01
CA TYR A 35 2.75 -2.96 -4.50
C TYR A 35 2.52 -2.56 -5.94
N THR A 36 1.57 -3.20 -6.58
CA THR A 36 1.27 -2.95 -7.99
C THR A 36 -0.07 -2.24 -8.08
N ALA A 37 -0.05 -1.02 -8.61
CA ALA A 37 -1.26 -0.28 -8.94
C ALA A 37 -1.73 -0.69 -10.33
N THR A 38 -3.04 -0.90 -10.49
CA THR A 38 -3.64 -1.32 -11.76
C THR A 38 -4.74 -0.38 -12.17
N GLY A 39 -4.98 -0.27 -13.48
CA GLY A 39 -6.03 0.56 -14.03
C GLY A 39 -5.69 2.06 -13.95
N LEU A 40 -6.73 2.88 -13.96
CA LEU A 40 -6.57 4.32 -13.83
C LEU A 40 -6.13 4.69 -12.43
N ALA A 41 -5.22 5.65 -12.31
CA ALA A 41 -4.70 6.06 -11.01
C ALA A 41 -5.80 6.53 -10.07
N ALA A 42 -6.79 7.26 -10.58
CA ALA A 42 -7.90 7.75 -9.76
C ALA A 42 -8.81 6.62 -9.25
N CYS A 43 -8.76 5.45 -9.88
CA CYS A 43 -9.55 4.27 -9.51
C CYS A 43 -8.76 3.28 -8.66
N HIS A 44 -7.47 3.55 -8.44
CA HIS A 44 -6.60 2.71 -7.61
C HIS A 44 -5.77 3.64 -6.72
N THR A 45 -6.44 4.26 -5.77
CA THR A 45 -5.86 5.31 -4.95
C THR A 45 -5.62 4.78 -3.54
N LEU A 46 -4.37 4.87 -3.07
CA LEU A 46 -4.04 4.50 -1.71
C LEU A 46 -4.68 5.53 -0.75
N GLY A 47 -5.58 5.06 0.10
CA GLY A 47 -6.32 5.92 1.02
C GLY A 47 -5.81 5.86 2.45
N ARG A 48 -5.33 4.68 2.87
CA ARG A 48 -4.86 4.49 4.24
C ARG A 48 -3.90 3.32 4.31
N VAL A 49 -2.95 3.43 5.21
CA VAL A 49 -2.06 2.32 5.56
C VAL A 49 -2.20 2.08 7.05
N ASP A 50 -2.63 0.88 7.41
CA ASP A 50 -2.73 0.47 8.81
C ASP A 50 -1.50 -0.35 9.17
N VAL A 51 -0.88 -0.05 10.31
CA VAL A 51 0.29 -0.75 10.80
C VAL A 51 0.02 -1.22 12.22
N LYS A 52 0.18 -2.51 12.45
CA LYS A 52 0.06 -3.09 13.79
C LYS A 52 1.38 -3.74 14.16
N GLU A 53 2.01 -3.23 15.20
CA GLU A 53 3.28 -3.74 15.71
C GLU A 53 3.07 -4.57 16.97
N THR A 54 3.67 -5.75 16.98
CA THR A 54 3.74 -6.63 18.16
C THR A 54 5.20 -7.00 18.39
N PRO A 55 5.55 -7.63 19.53
CA PRO A 55 6.94 -8.07 19.73
C PRO A 55 7.45 -9.06 18.68
N ARG A 56 6.55 -9.73 17.95
CA ARG A 56 6.94 -10.78 16.99
C ARG A 56 6.60 -10.45 15.55
N THR A 57 5.66 -9.53 15.32
CA THR A 57 5.15 -9.27 13.97
C THR A 57 4.94 -7.79 13.73
N VAL A 58 5.04 -7.42 12.46
CA VAL A 58 4.58 -6.12 11.96
C VAL A 58 3.57 -6.43 10.86
N THR A 59 2.31 -6.07 11.07
CA THR A 59 1.26 -6.28 10.07
C THR A 59 0.96 -4.97 9.37
N VAL A 60 1.12 -4.94 8.06
CA VAL A 60 0.88 -3.75 7.23
C VAL A 60 -0.28 -4.05 6.30
N THR A 61 -1.32 -3.22 6.35
CA THR A 61 -2.49 -3.36 5.49
C THR A 61 -2.65 -2.09 4.67
N LEU A 62 -2.57 -2.23 3.36
CA LEU A 62 -2.87 -1.15 2.43
C LEU A 62 -4.38 -1.14 2.17
N HIS A 63 -4.98 0.04 2.22
CA HIS A 63 -6.38 0.24 1.87
C HIS A 63 -6.46 1.13 0.65
N VAL A 64 -6.96 0.57 -0.45
CA VAL A 64 -7.02 1.22 -1.75
C VAL A 64 -8.46 1.40 -2.16
N GLY A 65 -8.79 2.53 -2.72
CA GLY A 65 -10.11 2.86 -3.20
C GLY A 65 -10.04 3.75 -4.42
N LYS A 66 -10.97 4.65 -4.55
CA LYS A 66 -11.03 5.57 -5.69
C LYS A 66 -11.22 7.01 -5.20
N LEU A 67 -10.85 7.97 -6.03
CA LEU A 67 -11.19 9.36 -5.77
C LEU A 67 -12.71 9.56 -5.92
N PRO A 68 -13.33 10.45 -5.12
CA PRO A 68 -14.80 10.56 -5.09
C PRO A 68 -15.44 10.87 -6.43
N LYS A 69 -14.76 11.62 -7.30
CA LYS A 69 -15.30 12.02 -8.60
C LYS A 69 -14.86 11.12 -9.74
N ALA A 70 -14.08 10.09 -9.46
CA ALA A 70 -13.60 9.20 -10.50
C ALA A 70 -14.71 8.27 -10.98
N ASP A 71 -14.85 8.16 -12.29
CA ASP A 71 -15.72 7.16 -12.90
C ASP A 71 -14.91 5.89 -13.14
N CYS A 72 -15.15 4.90 -12.32
CA CYS A 72 -14.45 3.62 -12.39
C CYS A 72 -15.35 2.50 -12.91
N SER A 73 -16.52 2.86 -13.45
CA SER A 73 -17.37 1.90 -14.14
C SER A 73 -16.81 1.60 -15.52
N GLY A 74 -17.11 0.40 -16.05
CA GLY A 74 -16.64 0.00 -17.35
C GLY A 74 -15.20 -0.52 -17.35
N PRO A 75 -14.65 -0.82 -18.55
CA PRO A 75 -13.32 -1.40 -18.67
C PRO A 75 -12.22 -0.47 -18.15
N GLN A 76 -11.29 -1.04 -17.41
CA GLN A 76 -10.11 -0.33 -16.96
C GLN A 76 -8.91 -0.65 -17.86
N PRO A 77 -7.98 0.30 -18.08
CA PRO A 77 -6.75 -0.02 -18.77
C PRO A 77 -6.02 -1.16 -18.07
N GLN A 78 -5.47 -2.09 -18.85
CA GLN A 78 -4.68 -3.18 -18.31
C GLN A 78 -3.24 -2.73 -18.08
N LEU A 79 -3.09 -1.76 -17.18
CA LEU A 79 -1.80 -1.21 -16.81
C LEU A 79 -1.44 -1.69 -15.41
N ALA A 80 -0.18 -2.08 -15.24
CA ALA A 80 0.37 -2.44 -13.95
C ALA A 80 1.57 -1.53 -13.69
N ALA A 81 1.50 -0.74 -12.62
CA ALA A 81 2.54 0.22 -12.28
C ALA A 81 3.16 -0.13 -10.94
N PRO A 82 4.47 -0.44 -10.89
CA PRO A 82 5.15 -0.59 -9.62
C PRO A 82 5.04 0.68 -8.80
N THR A 83 4.61 0.54 -7.56
CA THR A 83 4.35 1.67 -6.68
C THR A 83 4.89 1.36 -5.30
N THR A 84 5.32 2.37 -4.57
CA THR A 84 5.79 2.20 -3.20
C THR A 84 5.09 3.18 -2.29
N THR A 85 4.98 2.81 -1.01
CA THR A 85 4.64 3.75 0.05
C THR A 85 5.56 3.49 1.23
N VAL A 86 5.91 4.54 1.96
CA VAL A 86 6.84 4.45 3.08
C VAL A 86 6.07 4.58 4.37
N VAL A 87 6.37 3.66 5.30
CA VAL A 87 5.76 3.63 6.63
C VAL A 87 6.87 3.76 7.66
N THR A 88 6.66 4.59 8.68
CA THR A 88 7.60 4.71 9.79
C THR A 88 7.06 3.91 10.96
N LEU A 89 7.87 2.97 11.46
CA LEU A 89 7.54 2.14 12.61
C LEU A 89 7.99 2.82 13.90
N LYS A 90 7.40 2.41 15.01
CA LYS A 90 7.83 2.87 16.34
C LYS A 90 9.19 2.30 16.71
N GLU A 91 9.47 1.07 16.27
CA GLU A 91 10.72 0.38 16.56
C GLU A 91 11.24 -0.27 15.29
N PRO A 92 12.56 -0.52 15.18
CA PRO A 92 13.09 -1.24 14.01
C PRO A 92 12.43 -2.59 13.83
N VAL A 93 12.33 -3.03 12.57
CA VAL A 93 11.77 -4.35 12.26
C VAL A 93 12.53 -5.46 13.02
N GLY A 94 13.86 -5.39 13.03
CA GLY A 94 14.67 -6.40 13.71
C GLY A 94 14.39 -7.80 13.15
N THR A 95 14.11 -8.74 14.06
CA THR A 95 13.79 -10.12 13.68
C THR A 95 12.29 -10.36 13.52
N ARG A 96 11.47 -9.32 13.65
CA ARG A 96 10.02 -9.48 13.52
C ARG A 96 9.64 -9.87 12.10
N GLN A 97 8.59 -10.67 11.98
CA GLN A 97 8.03 -11.02 10.69
C GLN A 97 7.09 -9.92 10.22
N VAL A 98 7.25 -9.48 8.96
CA VAL A 98 6.34 -8.52 8.35
C VAL A 98 5.26 -9.28 7.59
N ARG A 99 4.00 -8.96 7.86
CA ARG A 99 2.84 -9.64 7.28
C ARG A 99 1.95 -8.66 6.55
N ASP A 100 1.33 -9.17 5.49
CA ASP A 100 0.32 -8.43 4.73
C ASP A 100 -1.05 -8.66 5.38
N GLY A 101 -1.65 -7.60 5.92
CA GLY A 101 -2.95 -7.70 6.58
C GLY A 101 -4.09 -8.05 5.64
N ALA A 102 -3.92 -7.84 4.33
CA ALA A 102 -4.94 -8.20 3.35
C ALA A 102 -5.05 -9.71 3.10
N THR A 103 -4.05 -10.48 3.54
CA THR A 103 -4.06 -11.95 3.37
C THR A 103 -4.47 -12.71 4.62
N ALA A 104 -4.76 -11.99 5.68
CA ALA A 104 -5.13 -12.62 6.95
C ALA A 104 -6.52 -13.26 6.91
#